data_30db5927577554513b4f5214888a7612
#
_entry.id   30db5927577554513b4f5214888a7612
#
_cell.length_a   1.000
_cell.length_b   1.000
_cell.length_c   1.000
_cell.angle_alpha   90.00
_cell.angle_beta   90.00
_cell.angle_gamma   90.00
#
_symmetry.space_group_name_H-M   'P 1'
#
loop_
_entity.id
_entity.type
_entity.pdbx_description
1 polymer ?
#
loop_
_entity_poly.entity_id
_entity_poly.type
_entity_poly.pdbx_seq_one_letter_code
_entity_poly.pdbx_strand_id
1 'polypeptide(L)'
;MRLAFDHCVIAVSNWERSNAFYRDVLGAEVVQRDEWFGFYLFDGWQLNVHGPGFEGLNARLPVQPGNSDLCFRWDGPIESAIEHLERLGVPIEAGPVSAEFPRGSVTSVYFRDPDGSLLELISQD
;
A
#
# COMPACT_ATOMS: atom_id res chain seq x y z
N MET A 1 17.26 -21.48 -11.87
CA MET A 1 17.29 -20.23 -11.10
C MET A 1 15.95 -20.04 -10.41
N ARG A 2 15.98 -19.58 -9.18
CA ARG A 2 14.76 -19.27 -8.44
C ARG A 2 14.79 -17.81 -8.00
N LEU A 3 13.68 -17.12 -8.22
CA LEU A 3 13.47 -15.76 -7.78
C LEU A 3 12.14 -15.68 -7.06
N ALA A 4 12.12 -14.96 -5.95
CA ALA A 4 10.89 -14.57 -5.27
C ALA A 4 10.93 -13.06 -5.07
N PHE A 5 9.78 -12.44 -5.13
CA PHE A 5 9.69 -11.02 -4.82
C PHE A 5 9.91 -10.82 -3.32
N ASP A 6 10.79 -9.87 -2.95
CA ASP A 6 11.11 -9.62 -1.55
C ASP A 6 10.34 -8.41 -1.01
N HIS A 7 10.59 -7.25 -1.57
CA HIS A 7 9.94 -6.01 -1.14
C HIS A 7 9.92 -4.99 -2.27
N CYS A 8 9.12 -3.96 -2.10
CA CYS A 8 9.24 -2.75 -2.91
C CYS A 8 9.43 -1.55 -2.01
N VAL A 9 9.76 -0.41 -2.61
CA VAL A 9 10.08 0.82 -1.88
C VAL A 9 9.03 1.87 -2.20
N ILE A 10 8.54 2.54 -1.16
CA ILE A 10 7.68 3.71 -1.30
C ILE A 10 8.34 4.89 -0.58
N ALA A 11 7.88 6.10 -0.87
CA ALA A 11 8.32 7.29 -0.17
C ALA A 11 7.14 7.97 0.52
N VAL A 12 7.41 8.62 1.64
CA VAL A 12 6.41 9.33 2.42
C VAL A 12 6.90 10.74 2.74
N SER A 13 5.98 11.70 2.77
CA SER A 13 6.33 13.09 3.08
C SER A 13 6.19 13.42 4.57
N ASN A 14 5.41 12.63 5.31
CA ASN A 14 5.12 12.88 6.71
C ASN A 14 4.97 11.55 7.42
N TRP A 15 5.95 11.21 8.26
CA TRP A 15 5.98 9.94 8.95
C TRP A 15 4.76 9.69 9.83
N GLU A 16 4.38 10.69 10.62
CA GLU A 16 3.27 10.51 11.55
C GLU A 16 1.98 10.17 10.83
N ARG A 17 1.66 10.92 9.78
CA ARG A 17 0.44 10.72 8.99
C ARG A 17 0.47 9.41 8.23
N SER A 18 1.60 9.10 7.58
CA SER A 18 1.75 7.88 6.80
C SER A 18 1.75 6.64 7.69
N ASN A 19 2.49 6.67 8.80
CA ASN A 19 2.53 5.55 9.74
C ASN A 19 1.14 5.22 10.28
N ALA A 20 0.38 6.24 10.65
CA ALA A 20 -0.99 6.04 11.14
C ALA A 20 -1.88 5.40 10.07
N PHE A 21 -1.77 5.87 8.83
CA PHE A 21 -2.58 5.34 7.73
C PHE A 21 -2.23 3.87 7.44
N TYR A 22 -0.96 3.57 7.25
CA TYR A 22 -0.55 2.21 6.89
C TYR A 22 -0.81 1.22 8.02
N ARG A 23 -0.70 1.67 9.28
CA ARG A 23 -1.04 0.85 10.45
C ARG A 23 -2.55 0.64 10.57
N ASP A 24 -3.33 1.70 10.54
CA ASP A 24 -4.76 1.66 10.88
C ASP A 24 -5.64 1.18 9.71
N VAL A 25 -5.29 1.57 8.49
CA VAL A 25 -6.07 1.21 7.30
C VAL A 25 -5.60 -0.12 6.71
N LEU A 26 -4.30 -0.34 6.63
CA LEU A 26 -3.73 -1.50 5.94
C LEU A 26 -3.16 -2.57 6.87
N GLY A 27 -3.17 -2.32 8.18
CA GLY A 27 -2.76 -3.35 9.15
C GLY A 27 -1.25 -3.57 9.25
N ALA A 28 -0.44 -2.61 8.80
CA ALA A 28 1.00 -2.74 8.87
C ALA A 28 1.52 -2.64 10.31
N GLU A 29 2.58 -3.39 10.60
CA GLU A 29 3.43 -3.11 11.74
C GLU A 29 4.46 -2.09 11.30
N VAL A 30 4.49 -0.94 11.96
CA VAL A 30 5.37 0.17 11.61
C VAL A 30 6.68 0.06 12.38
N VAL A 31 7.81 0.04 11.65
CA VAL A 31 9.15 0.05 12.24
C VAL A 31 9.91 1.21 11.61
N GLN A 32 9.79 2.38 12.17
CA GLN A 32 10.55 3.54 11.72
C GLN A 32 11.94 3.50 12.34
N ARG A 33 12.98 3.37 11.50
CA ARG A 33 14.37 3.26 11.98
C ARG A 33 14.93 4.61 12.37
N ASP A 34 14.70 5.61 11.53
CA ASP A 34 15.17 6.98 11.76
C ASP A 34 14.28 7.95 10.96
N GLU A 35 14.71 9.19 10.79
CA GLU A 35 13.92 10.18 10.04
C GLU A 35 13.95 9.98 8.53
N TRP A 36 14.85 9.12 8.02
CA TRP A 36 15.00 8.90 6.57
C TRP A 36 14.49 7.57 6.10
N PHE A 37 14.35 6.58 6.98
CA PHE A 37 14.09 5.20 6.55
C PHE A 37 13.29 4.42 7.58
N GLY A 38 12.43 3.54 7.09
CA GLY A 38 11.66 2.64 7.92
C GLY A 38 11.07 1.50 7.12
N PHE A 39 10.20 0.74 7.78
CA PHE A 39 9.55 -0.44 7.22
C PHE A 39 8.08 -0.46 7.60
N TYR A 40 7.24 -0.88 6.65
CA TYR A 40 5.88 -1.28 6.93
C TYR A 40 5.82 -2.79 6.72
N LEU A 41 5.62 -3.52 7.81
CA LEU A 41 5.67 -4.98 7.83
C LEU A 41 4.26 -5.55 7.76
N PHE A 42 4.10 -6.56 6.92
CA PHE A 42 2.85 -7.30 6.76
C PHE A 42 3.17 -8.78 6.94
N ASP A 43 2.13 -9.63 6.91
CA ASP A 43 2.33 -11.06 7.06
C ASP A 43 3.05 -11.63 5.81
N GLY A 44 4.33 -11.95 5.99
CA GLY A 44 5.14 -12.57 4.95
C GLY A 44 5.75 -11.63 3.90
N TRP A 45 5.56 -10.31 4.01
CA TRP A 45 6.12 -9.34 3.08
C TRP A 45 6.22 -7.95 3.70
N GLN A 46 6.88 -7.02 3.02
CA GLN A 46 7.11 -5.69 3.58
C GLN A 46 7.26 -4.63 2.50
N LEU A 47 7.08 -3.38 2.91
CA LEU A 47 7.49 -2.21 2.17
C LEU A 47 8.68 -1.59 2.88
N ASN A 48 9.70 -1.21 2.13
CA ASN A 48 10.74 -0.33 2.63
C ASN A 48 10.30 1.10 2.35
N VAL A 49 10.53 1.99 3.30
CA VAL A 49 9.95 3.34 3.26
C VAL A 49 11.04 4.39 3.34
N HIS A 50 11.12 5.23 2.32
CA HIS A 50 12.00 6.40 2.29
C HIS A 50 11.25 7.60 2.86
N GLY A 51 11.81 8.20 3.90
CA GLY A 51 11.29 9.43 4.49
C GLY A 51 11.86 10.67 3.84
N PRO A 52 11.44 11.85 4.29
CA PRO A 52 11.97 13.12 3.79
C PRO A 52 13.48 13.20 3.97
N GLY A 53 14.17 13.64 2.94
CA GLY A 53 15.61 13.81 3.00
C GLY A 53 16.43 12.54 2.77
N PHE A 54 15.81 11.43 2.38
CA PHE A 54 16.54 10.21 2.08
C PHE A 54 17.56 10.45 0.96
N GLU A 55 18.82 10.10 1.21
CA GLU A 55 19.92 10.28 0.25
C GLU A 55 20.59 8.98 -0.15
N GLY A 56 20.03 7.83 0.22
CA GLY A 56 20.60 6.54 -0.13
C GLY A 56 20.39 6.18 -1.59
N LEU A 57 20.73 4.93 -1.91
CA LEU A 57 20.57 4.41 -3.26
C LEU A 57 19.10 4.37 -3.66
N ASN A 58 18.80 4.86 -4.86
CA ASN A 58 17.43 5.01 -5.32
C ASN A 58 17.33 4.63 -6.80
N ALA A 59 16.10 4.51 -7.29
CA ALA A 59 15.86 4.33 -8.71
C ALA A 59 16.30 5.58 -9.47
N ARG A 60 16.51 5.44 -10.78
CA ARG A 60 16.90 6.57 -11.64
C ARG A 60 15.87 7.70 -11.59
N LEU A 61 14.58 7.34 -11.64
CA LEU A 61 13.50 8.24 -11.27
C LEU A 61 13.10 7.83 -9.87
N PRO A 62 13.51 8.60 -8.85
CA PRO A 62 13.36 8.16 -7.47
C PRO A 62 11.92 7.94 -7.05
N VAL A 63 11.72 7.04 -6.09
CA VAL A 63 10.43 6.97 -5.42
C VAL A 63 10.21 8.29 -4.70
N GLN A 64 8.99 8.81 -4.83
CA GLN A 64 8.61 10.08 -4.22
C GLN A 64 7.23 9.94 -3.60
N PRO A 65 6.91 10.75 -2.58
CA PRO A 65 5.57 10.74 -2.01
C PRO A 65 4.52 10.91 -3.11
N GLY A 66 3.55 10.01 -3.15
CA GLY A 66 2.43 10.10 -4.08
C GLY A 66 2.65 9.40 -5.43
N ASN A 67 3.80 8.77 -5.68
CA ASN A 67 4.04 8.13 -6.97
C ASN A 67 4.03 6.59 -6.95
N SER A 68 3.54 6.00 -5.88
CA SER A 68 3.40 4.55 -5.80
C SER A 68 2.02 4.10 -6.32
N ASP A 69 1.96 2.86 -6.76
CA ASP A 69 0.73 2.21 -7.19
C ASP A 69 0.80 0.78 -6.67
N LEU A 70 0.04 0.49 -5.63
CA LEU A 70 0.13 -0.77 -4.90
C LEU A 70 -1.22 -1.44 -4.80
N CYS A 71 -1.22 -2.77 -4.93
CA CYS A 71 -2.42 -3.57 -4.76
C CYS A 71 -2.20 -4.60 -3.66
N PHE A 72 -3.16 -4.68 -2.74
CA PHE A 72 -3.16 -5.63 -1.64
C PHE A 72 -4.32 -6.59 -1.79
N ARG A 73 -4.07 -7.87 -1.55
CA ARG A 73 -5.14 -8.86 -1.56
C ARG A 73 -5.95 -8.74 -0.27
N TRP A 74 -7.24 -8.60 -0.45
CA TRP A 74 -8.20 -8.64 0.65
C TRP A 74 -8.70 -10.07 0.83
N ASP A 75 -8.66 -10.56 2.04
CA ASP A 75 -9.16 -11.89 2.38
C ASP A 75 -10.64 -11.76 2.73
N GLY A 76 -11.48 -12.13 1.79
CA GLY A 76 -12.92 -12.02 1.93
C GLY A 76 -13.59 -11.32 0.75
N PRO A 77 -14.92 -11.15 0.81
CA PRO A 77 -15.64 -10.48 -0.27
C PRO A 77 -15.32 -8.98 -0.32
N ILE A 78 -15.39 -8.41 -1.52
CA ILE A 78 -15.04 -6.99 -1.71
C ILE A 78 -15.93 -6.07 -0.88
N GLU A 79 -17.16 -6.46 -0.59
CA GLU A 79 -18.08 -5.68 0.24
C GLU A 79 -17.52 -5.46 1.64
N SER A 80 -16.79 -6.43 2.19
CA SER A 80 -16.16 -6.27 3.51
C SER A 80 -14.96 -5.34 3.46
N ALA A 81 -14.26 -5.26 2.33
CA ALA A 81 -13.21 -4.27 2.12
C ALA A 81 -13.80 -2.85 2.06
N ILE A 82 -14.91 -2.70 1.35
CA ILE A 82 -15.61 -1.42 1.27
C ILE A 82 -16.05 -0.95 2.65
N GLU A 83 -16.66 -1.84 3.44
CA GLU A 83 -17.07 -1.53 4.80
C GLU A 83 -15.89 -1.09 5.68
N HIS A 84 -14.76 -1.77 5.53
CA HIS A 84 -13.54 -1.44 6.25
C HIS A 84 -13.08 -0.01 5.94
N LEU A 85 -13.01 0.36 4.66
CA LEU A 85 -12.61 1.69 4.25
C LEU A 85 -13.59 2.76 4.70
N GLU A 86 -14.89 2.50 4.57
CA GLU A 86 -15.93 3.43 4.98
C GLU A 86 -15.90 3.67 6.50
N ARG A 87 -15.72 2.62 7.29
CA ARG A 87 -15.63 2.72 8.75
C ARG A 87 -14.47 3.59 9.18
N LEU A 88 -13.37 3.58 8.44
CA LEU A 88 -12.18 4.37 8.75
C LEU A 88 -12.19 5.74 8.08
N GLY A 89 -13.26 6.07 7.38
CA GLY A 89 -13.38 7.37 6.73
C GLY A 89 -12.46 7.56 5.52
N VAL A 90 -12.06 6.46 4.88
CA VAL A 90 -11.20 6.51 3.70
C VAL A 90 -12.08 6.55 2.44
N PRO A 91 -12.04 7.65 1.67
CA PRO A 91 -12.84 7.74 0.45
C PRO A 91 -12.42 6.71 -0.60
N ILE A 92 -13.39 6.03 -1.18
CA ILE A 92 -13.18 5.14 -2.32
C ILE A 92 -13.26 5.98 -3.58
N GLU A 93 -12.18 6.01 -4.36
CA GLU A 93 -12.13 6.81 -5.58
C GLU A 93 -12.80 6.10 -6.76
N ALA A 94 -12.65 4.78 -6.85
CA ALA A 94 -13.22 3.99 -7.94
C ALA A 94 -13.54 2.57 -7.47
N GLY A 95 -14.51 1.96 -8.12
CA GLY A 95 -14.91 0.59 -7.86
C GLY A 95 -16.18 0.49 -7.00
N PRO A 96 -16.66 -0.75 -6.77
CA PRO A 96 -16.00 -2.00 -7.15
C PRO A 96 -16.02 -2.22 -8.66
N VAL A 97 -14.91 -2.70 -9.20
CA VAL A 97 -14.78 -3.07 -10.60
C VAL A 97 -14.26 -4.50 -10.71
N SER A 98 -14.79 -5.25 -11.68
CA SER A 98 -14.40 -6.64 -11.90
C SER A 98 -13.47 -6.75 -13.10
N ALA A 99 -12.53 -7.68 -13.03
CA ALA A 99 -11.61 -7.95 -14.11
C ALA A 99 -11.28 -9.44 -14.16
N GLU A 100 -10.80 -9.88 -15.32
CA GLU A 100 -10.33 -11.24 -15.50
C GLU A 100 -8.81 -11.23 -15.50
N PHE A 101 -8.21 -11.88 -14.51
CA PHE A 101 -6.77 -12.08 -14.42
C PHE A 101 -6.44 -13.50 -14.88
N PRO A 102 -5.16 -13.79 -15.22
CA PRO A 102 -4.78 -15.16 -15.55
C PRO A 102 -5.17 -16.18 -14.47
N ARG A 103 -5.20 -15.77 -13.21
CA ARG A 103 -5.58 -16.65 -12.10
C ARG A 103 -7.09 -16.70 -11.82
N GLY A 104 -7.90 -15.94 -12.56
CA GLY A 104 -9.37 -15.95 -12.41
C GLY A 104 -9.95 -14.56 -12.25
N SER A 105 -11.25 -14.54 -11.95
CA SER A 105 -11.98 -13.28 -11.77
C SER A 105 -11.59 -12.62 -10.46
N VAL A 106 -11.48 -11.30 -10.48
CA VAL A 106 -11.15 -10.47 -9.32
C VAL A 106 -12.07 -9.25 -9.29
N THR A 107 -12.22 -8.69 -8.10
CA THR A 107 -12.97 -7.43 -7.90
C THR A 107 -12.15 -6.50 -7.04
N SER A 108 -12.09 -5.23 -7.41
CA SER A 108 -11.19 -4.26 -6.78
C SER A 108 -11.89 -2.98 -6.42
N VAL A 109 -11.38 -2.32 -5.38
CA VAL A 109 -11.68 -0.92 -5.04
C VAL A 109 -10.38 -0.15 -4.93
N TYR A 110 -10.43 1.14 -5.25
CA TYR A 110 -9.27 2.03 -5.34
C TYR A 110 -9.42 3.22 -4.40
N PHE A 111 -8.33 3.60 -3.78
CA PHE A 111 -8.27 4.74 -2.85
C PHE A 111 -6.88 5.32 -2.84
N ARG A 112 -6.64 6.35 -2.02
CA ARG A 112 -5.33 7.04 -1.98
C ARG A 112 -4.74 6.96 -0.59
N ASP A 113 -3.41 6.87 -0.54
CA ASP A 113 -2.70 7.07 0.70
C ASP A 113 -2.58 8.58 1.02
N PRO A 114 -2.02 8.99 2.18
CA PRO A 114 -1.97 10.40 2.53
C PRO A 114 -1.20 11.29 1.55
N ASP A 115 -0.28 10.74 0.78
CA ASP A 115 0.50 11.49 -0.21
C ASP A 115 -0.10 11.44 -1.61
N GLY A 116 -1.19 10.68 -1.80
CA GLY A 116 -1.86 10.57 -3.09
C GLY A 116 -1.46 9.36 -3.92
N SER A 117 -0.62 8.46 -3.39
CA SER A 117 -0.31 7.20 -4.06
C SER A 117 -1.57 6.37 -4.25
N LEU A 118 -1.68 5.70 -5.40
CA LEU A 118 -2.83 4.87 -5.68
C LEU A 118 -2.72 3.54 -4.95
N LEU A 119 -3.79 3.20 -4.24
CA LEU A 119 -3.91 1.93 -3.54
C LEU A 119 -5.14 1.17 -4.03
N GLU A 120 -5.02 -0.14 -4.02
CA GLU A 120 -6.09 -1.02 -4.46
C GLU A 120 -6.23 -2.16 -3.47
N LEU A 121 -7.47 -2.51 -3.11
CA LEU A 121 -7.78 -3.78 -2.45
C LEU A 121 -8.44 -4.67 -3.47
N ILE A 122 -7.93 -5.88 -3.62
CA ILE A 122 -8.41 -6.83 -4.61
C ILE A 122 -8.88 -8.11 -3.94
N SER A 123 -10.06 -8.57 -4.32
CA SER A 123 -10.69 -9.79 -3.80
C SER A 123 -10.88 -10.79 -4.93
N GLN A 124 -10.67 -12.07 -4.59
CA GLN A 124 -10.98 -13.19 -5.48
C GLN A 124 -12.29 -13.86 -5.09
N ASP A 125 -12.96 -13.39 -4.06
CA ASP A 125 -14.21 -13.96 -3.55
C ASP A 125 -15.46 -13.33 -4.19
#